data_d91aa602914db1a36428a1c5044c6378
#
_entry.id   d91aa602914db1a36428a1c5044c6378
#
_cell.length_a   1.000
_cell.length_b   1.000
_cell.length_c   1.000
_cell.angle_alpha   90.00
_cell.angle_beta   90.00
_cell.angle_gamma   90.00
#
_symmetry.space_group_name_H-M   'P 1'
#
loop_
_entity.id
_entity.type
_entity.pdbx_description
1 polymer ?
#
loop_
_entity_poly.entity_id
_entity_poly.type
_entity_poly.pdbx_seq_one_letter_code
_entity_poly.pdbx_strand_id
1 'polypeptide(L)'
;MPKSIKRFVTFTFIKSCIIQNMKKNKASTPCLGICSTTYGDNVCKGCKRFVHEVINWNKYSIPEKELVNNRLEDFKLTVLQERLSIINPDLLASKLRENGINFNDSLNPLTWVFDLLRASGSQSLNLDQFGITLHENIALSELKDEIYKEFLELSEAHYDRYFFT
;
A
#
# COMPACT_ATOMS: atom_id res chain seq x y z
N MET A 1 30.76 12.04 53.58
CA MET A 1 31.11 12.41 52.20
C MET A 1 30.56 11.34 51.27
N PRO A 2 29.47 11.55 50.50
CA PRO A 2 29.02 10.62 49.49
C PRO A 2 29.57 11.00 48.11
N LYS A 3 30.11 10.00 47.43
CA LYS A 3 30.69 10.11 46.09
C LYS A 3 29.60 10.27 45.04
N SER A 4 29.76 11.33 44.26
CA SER A 4 28.98 11.65 43.07
C SER A 4 29.10 10.53 42.01
N ILE A 5 27.97 9.86 41.71
CA ILE A 5 27.85 8.95 40.58
C ILE A 5 27.38 9.80 39.41
N LYS A 6 28.31 10.10 38.48
CA LYS A 6 27.98 10.71 37.19
C LYS A 6 27.20 9.72 36.33
N ARG A 7 25.94 10.04 36.06
CA ARG A 7 25.11 9.38 35.06
C ARG A 7 25.68 9.64 33.66
N PHE A 8 26.43 8.68 33.12
CA PHE A 8 26.64 8.53 31.69
C PHE A 8 25.50 7.66 31.15
N VAL A 9 24.40 8.26 30.76
CA VAL A 9 23.31 7.56 30.07
C VAL A 9 23.20 8.12 28.67
N THR A 10 23.78 7.38 27.73
CA THR A 10 23.21 6.99 26.44
C THR A 10 22.84 8.09 25.44
N PHE A 11 23.89 8.65 24.84
CA PHE A 11 23.75 9.39 23.56
C PHE A 11 23.76 8.45 22.34
N THR A 12 23.98 7.16 22.58
CA THR A 12 24.15 6.16 21.49
C THR A 12 22.81 5.56 21.00
N PHE A 13 21.75 5.59 21.83
CA PHE A 13 20.45 4.98 21.46
C PHE A 13 19.62 5.85 20.52
N ILE A 14 19.76 7.17 20.60
CA ILE A 14 18.99 8.10 19.76
C ILE A 14 19.48 8.11 18.31
N LYS A 15 20.79 7.95 18.09
CA LYS A 15 21.35 7.87 16.71
C LYS A 15 20.92 6.62 15.95
N SER A 16 20.76 5.48 16.62
CA SER A 16 20.34 4.23 15.98
C SER A 16 18.88 4.28 15.52
N CYS A 17 17.99 4.90 16.32
CA CYS A 17 16.57 5.03 15.97
C CYS A 17 16.33 6.01 14.80
N ILE A 18 17.10 7.10 14.76
CA ILE A 18 17.00 8.11 13.68
C ILE A 18 17.54 7.56 12.35
N ILE A 19 18.60 6.76 12.39
CA ILE A 19 19.20 6.18 11.17
C ILE A 19 18.30 5.05 10.60
N GLN A 20 17.60 4.30 11.43
CA GLN A 20 16.64 3.30 10.96
C GLN A 20 15.40 3.93 10.31
N ASN A 21 14.92 5.09 10.80
CA ASN A 21 13.83 5.82 10.17
C ASN A 21 14.24 6.50 8.85
N MET A 22 15.48 6.95 8.69
CA MET A 22 15.95 7.58 7.44
C MET A 22 16.08 6.60 6.26
N LYS A 23 16.18 5.28 6.48
CA LYS A 23 16.18 4.27 5.42
C LYS A 23 14.80 3.86 4.91
N LYS A 24 13.72 4.17 5.66
CA LYS A 24 12.34 3.83 5.31
C LYS A 24 11.61 4.90 4.47
N ASN A 25 12.16 6.11 4.31
CA ASN A 25 11.46 7.26 3.72
C ASN A 25 11.85 7.56 2.27
N LYS A 26 12.27 6.57 1.50
CA LYS A 26 12.32 6.74 0.05
C LYS A 26 10.92 6.43 -0.46
N ALA A 27 10.16 7.47 -0.83
CA ALA A 27 8.83 7.29 -1.42
C ALA A 27 8.94 6.33 -2.60
N SER A 28 8.42 5.11 -2.42
CA SER A 28 8.46 4.08 -3.44
C SER A 28 7.53 4.44 -4.59
N THR A 29 7.89 4.08 -5.80
CA THR A 29 7.00 4.25 -6.93
C THR A 29 5.87 3.20 -6.86
N PRO A 30 4.60 3.59 -7.03
CA PRO A 30 3.48 2.64 -7.11
C PRO A 30 3.38 1.96 -8.49
N CYS A 31 4.34 2.18 -9.39
CA CYS A 31 4.33 1.64 -10.74
C CYS A 31 4.42 0.11 -10.74
N LEU A 32 3.54 -0.52 -11.52
CA LEU A 32 3.50 -1.98 -11.72
C LEU A 32 4.19 -2.45 -13.01
N GLY A 33 4.85 -1.51 -13.75
CA GLY A 33 5.53 -1.82 -14.98
C GLY A 33 4.67 -1.71 -16.25
N ILE A 34 3.34 -1.73 -16.13
CA ILE A 34 2.40 -1.54 -17.25
C ILE A 34 1.76 -0.17 -17.09
N CYS A 35 1.97 0.72 -18.08
CA CYS A 35 1.47 2.08 -18.03
C CYS A 35 0.43 2.31 -19.13
N SER A 36 -0.86 2.40 -18.78
CA SER A 36 -1.93 2.62 -19.74
C SER A 36 -2.09 4.09 -20.15
N THR A 37 -1.46 5.02 -19.42
CA THR A 37 -1.48 6.45 -19.79
C THR A 37 -0.74 6.73 -21.11
N THR A 38 0.15 5.84 -21.55
CA THR A 38 0.78 5.90 -22.88
C THR A 38 -0.20 5.67 -24.03
N TYR A 39 -1.36 5.10 -23.73
CA TYR A 39 -2.45 4.86 -24.68
C TYR A 39 -3.59 5.87 -24.56
N GLY A 40 -3.41 6.93 -23.77
CA GLY A 40 -4.36 8.03 -23.63
C GLY A 40 -5.26 7.99 -22.40
N ASP A 41 -5.11 7.00 -21.51
CA ASP A 41 -5.87 6.95 -20.27
C ASP A 41 -5.45 8.09 -19.32
N ASN A 42 -6.40 8.81 -18.75
CA ASN A 42 -6.17 9.87 -17.75
C ASN A 42 -5.76 9.31 -16.39
N VAL A 43 -6.19 8.09 -16.08
CA VAL A 43 -5.82 7.33 -14.88
C VAL A 43 -5.17 6.03 -15.31
N CYS A 44 -3.98 5.75 -14.81
CA CYS A 44 -3.27 4.51 -15.15
C CYS A 44 -4.01 3.29 -14.61
N LYS A 45 -4.47 2.38 -15.48
CA LYS A 45 -5.17 1.14 -15.10
C LYS A 45 -4.33 0.22 -14.20
N GLY A 46 -3.00 0.30 -14.28
CA GLY A 46 -2.10 -0.43 -13.39
C GLY A 46 -2.05 0.19 -11.99
N CYS A 47 -1.37 1.31 -11.85
CA CYS A 47 -1.06 1.92 -10.56
C CYS A 47 -2.07 2.95 -10.04
N LYS A 48 -3.09 3.30 -10.84
CA LYS A 48 -4.16 4.30 -10.53
C LYS A 48 -3.63 5.72 -10.30
N ARG A 49 -2.38 6.01 -10.66
CA ARG A 49 -1.91 7.40 -10.73
C ARG A 49 -2.55 8.15 -11.88
N PHE A 50 -2.75 9.43 -11.68
CA PHE A 50 -3.19 10.34 -12.75
C PHE A 50 -2.09 10.53 -13.79
N VAL A 51 -2.46 10.82 -15.02
CA VAL A 51 -1.50 10.97 -16.12
C VAL A 51 -0.41 12.00 -15.82
N HIS A 52 -0.76 13.16 -15.26
CA HIS A 52 0.23 14.18 -14.88
C HIS A 52 1.16 13.73 -13.75
N GLU A 53 0.70 12.89 -12.83
CA GLU A 53 1.55 12.30 -11.78
C GLU A 53 2.52 11.28 -12.34
N VAL A 54 2.10 10.50 -13.34
CA VAL A 54 2.98 9.55 -14.04
C VAL A 54 4.08 10.31 -14.77
N ILE A 55 3.73 11.34 -15.54
CA ILE A 55 4.66 12.14 -16.34
C ILE A 55 5.67 12.89 -15.47
N ASN A 56 5.20 13.48 -14.36
CA ASN A 56 6.02 14.32 -13.49
C ASN A 56 6.65 13.58 -12.31
N TRP A 57 6.48 12.26 -12.19
CA TRP A 57 6.94 11.49 -11.01
C TRP A 57 8.39 11.74 -10.63
N ASN A 58 9.28 11.79 -11.60
CA ASN A 58 10.70 12.01 -11.35
C ASN A 58 11.04 13.45 -10.92
N LYS A 59 10.15 14.41 -11.18
CA LYS A 59 10.28 15.81 -10.77
C LYS A 59 9.70 16.08 -9.39
N TYR A 60 8.80 15.22 -8.91
CA TYR A 60 8.16 15.37 -7.61
C TYR A 60 9.17 15.22 -6.48
N SER A 61 9.06 16.10 -5.50
CA SER A 61 9.71 15.98 -4.20
C SER A 61 9.19 14.77 -3.42
N ILE A 62 9.89 14.38 -2.36
CA ILE A 62 9.43 13.28 -1.50
C ILE A 62 8.04 13.54 -0.92
N PRO A 63 7.72 14.73 -0.35
CA PRO A 63 6.37 15.01 0.15
C PRO A 63 5.27 14.90 -0.92
N GLU A 64 5.53 15.37 -2.15
CA GLU A 64 4.55 15.26 -3.24
C GLU A 64 4.28 13.80 -3.63
N LYS A 65 5.32 12.96 -3.67
CA LYS A 65 5.18 11.51 -3.89
C LYS A 65 4.40 10.84 -2.77
N GLU A 66 4.62 11.26 -1.52
CA GLU A 66 3.90 10.75 -0.35
C GLU A 66 2.41 11.13 -0.42
N LEU A 67 2.05 12.32 -0.85
CA LEU A 67 0.65 12.71 -1.06
C LEU A 67 -0.06 11.81 -2.08
N VAL A 68 0.60 11.52 -3.20
CA VAL A 68 0.05 10.59 -4.21
C VAL A 68 -0.09 9.18 -3.63
N ASN A 69 0.93 8.67 -2.96
CA ASN A 69 0.91 7.34 -2.38
C ASN A 69 -0.17 7.22 -1.29
N ASN A 70 -0.30 8.21 -0.41
CA ASN A 70 -1.33 8.23 0.64
C ASN A 70 -2.74 8.19 0.03
N ARG A 71 -3.03 9.00 -1.00
CA ARG A 71 -4.31 8.92 -1.71
C ARG A 71 -4.58 7.52 -2.25
N LEU A 72 -3.59 6.88 -2.87
CA LEU A 72 -3.75 5.52 -3.40
C LEU A 72 -4.00 4.49 -2.29
N GLU A 73 -3.33 4.64 -1.14
CA GLU A 73 -3.58 3.78 0.02
C GLU A 73 -4.97 4.01 0.63
N ASP A 74 -5.42 5.26 0.74
CA ASP A 74 -6.77 5.59 1.22
C ASP A 74 -7.85 4.99 0.30
N PHE A 75 -7.66 5.01 -1.01
CA PHE A 75 -8.58 4.39 -1.95
C PHE A 75 -8.60 2.86 -1.83
N LYS A 76 -7.43 2.24 -1.65
CA LYS A 76 -7.38 0.80 -1.37
C LYS A 76 -8.12 0.45 -0.09
N LEU A 77 -7.94 1.23 0.98
CA LEU A 77 -8.67 1.03 2.24
C LEU A 77 -10.18 1.13 2.03
N THR A 78 -10.64 2.16 1.32
CA THR A 78 -12.06 2.37 1.03
C THR A 78 -12.68 1.17 0.32
N VAL A 79 -12.02 0.64 -0.70
CA VAL A 79 -12.51 -0.50 -1.48
C VAL A 79 -12.48 -1.80 -0.68
N LEU A 80 -11.45 -2.01 0.13
CA LEU A 80 -11.26 -3.28 0.84
C LEU A 80 -12.14 -3.42 2.09
N GLN A 81 -12.29 -2.33 2.85
CA GLN A 81 -12.99 -2.36 4.15
C GLN A 81 -14.46 -2.77 4.06
N GLU A 82 -15.09 -2.58 2.90
CA GLU A 82 -16.47 -2.99 2.67
C GLU A 82 -16.60 -4.48 2.36
N ARG A 83 -15.52 -5.14 1.92
CA ARG A 83 -15.53 -6.49 1.37
C ARG A 83 -14.90 -7.54 2.27
N LEU A 84 -13.94 -7.15 3.10
CA LEU A 84 -13.20 -8.07 3.95
C LEU A 84 -12.67 -7.41 5.22
N SER A 85 -12.34 -8.26 6.19
CA SER A 85 -11.73 -7.87 7.47
C SER A 85 -10.51 -8.73 7.75
N ILE A 86 -9.52 -8.15 8.43
CA ILE A 86 -8.36 -8.88 8.92
C ILE A 86 -8.57 -9.21 10.40
N ILE A 87 -8.65 -10.50 10.70
CA ILE A 87 -8.81 -11.00 12.06
C ILE A 87 -7.46 -11.01 12.78
N ASN A 88 -6.39 -11.39 12.06
CA ASN A 88 -5.07 -11.51 12.65
C ASN A 88 -4.00 -10.93 11.72
N PRO A 89 -3.61 -9.65 11.95
CA PRO A 89 -2.59 -8.97 11.14
C PRO A 89 -1.20 -9.65 11.23
N ASP A 90 -0.83 -10.20 12.38
CA ASP A 90 0.47 -10.86 12.56
C ASP A 90 0.55 -12.15 11.75
N LEU A 91 -0.56 -12.91 11.73
CA LEU A 91 -0.67 -14.10 10.88
C LEU A 91 -0.56 -13.73 9.39
N LEU A 92 -1.25 -12.67 8.96
CA LEU A 92 -1.16 -12.18 7.59
C LEU A 92 0.29 -11.82 7.24
N ALA A 93 0.96 -11.04 8.08
CA ALA A 93 2.35 -10.64 7.89
C ALA A 93 3.30 -11.85 7.80
N SER A 94 3.12 -12.84 8.69
CA SER A 94 3.91 -14.07 8.68
C SER A 94 3.72 -14.86 7.40
N LYS A 95 2.47 -15.04 6.98
CA LYS A 95 2.12 -15.77 5.76
C LYS A 95 2.61 -15.07 4.49
N LEU A 96 2.55 -13.75 4.42
CA LEU A 96 3.10 -12.99 3.31
C LEU A 96 4.62 -13.19 3.19
N ARG A 97 5.35 -13.13 4.32
CA ARG A 97 6.81 -13.38 4.34
C ARG A 97 7.15 -14.82 3.98
N GLU A 98 6.43 -15.81 4.52
CA GLU A 98 6.61 -17.24 4.20
C GLU A 98 6.46 -17.50 2.69
N ASN A 99 5.53 -16.80 2.02
CA ASN A 99 5.29 -16.93 0.58
C ASN A 99 6.17 -15.99 -0.27
N GLY A 100 7.12 -15.28 0.32
CA GLY A 100 8.01 -14.36 -0.40
C GLY A 100 7.30 -13.13 -1.00
N ILE A 101 6.11 -12.77 -0.47
CA ILE A 101 5.33 -11.62 -0.94
C ILE A 101 5.82 -10.36 -0.23
N ASN A 102 6.30 -9.41 -1.01
CA ASN A 102 6.74 -8.12 -0.49
C ASN A 102 5.54 -7.24 -0.19
N PHE A 103 5.50 -6.68 1.01
CA PHE A 103 4.51 -5.71 1.46
C PHE A 103 5.17 -4.64 2.32
N ASN A 104 4.51 -3.50 2.50
CA ASN A 104 5.00 -2.44 3.38
C ASN A 104 4.36 -2.57 4.77
N ASP A 105 5.13 -3.04 5.75
CA ASP A 105 4.68 -3.25 7.13
C ASP A 105 4.34 -1.96 7.91
N SER A 106 4.67 -0.79 7.36
CA SER A 106 4.30 0.50 7.94
C SER A 106 2.90 0.99 7.52
N LEU A 107 2.27 0.34 6.53
CA LEU A 107 0.93 0.65 6.06
C LEU A 107 -0.13 -0.15 6.82
N ASN A 108 -1.39 0.23 6.62
CA ASN A 108 -2.51 -0.52 7.20
C ASN A 108 -2.52 -1.98 6.67
N PRO A 109 -2.62 -2.98 7.55
CA PRO A 109 -2.62 -4.39 7.16
C PRO A 109 -3.66 -4.74 6.08
N LEU A 110 -4.78 -4.03 6.04
CA LEU A 110 -5.81 -4.24 5.04
C LEU A 110 -5.27 -4.02 3.61
N THR A 111 -4.38 -3.04 3.42
CA THR A 111 -3.80 -2.75 2.10
C THR A 111 -2.82 -3.82 1.62
N TRP A 112 -2.26 -4.65 2.53
CA TRP A 112 -1.38 -5.77 2.15
C TRP A 112 -2.13 -6.85 1.36
N VAL A 113 -3.46 -6.87 1.46
CA VAL A 113 -4.31 -7.78 0.67
C VAL A 113 -4.15 -7.53 -0.83
N PHE A 114 -3.91 -6.28 -1.27
CA PHE A 114 -3.58 -6.01 -2.68
C PHE A 114 -2.31 -6.72 -3.12
N ASP A 115 -1.27 -6.76 -2.28
CA ASP A 115 -0.03 -7.46 -2.59
C ASP A 115 -0.25 -8.97 -2.65
N LEU A 116 -1.06 -9.51 -1.74
CA LEU A 116 -1.47 -10.92 -1.74
C LEU A 116 -2.25 -11.28 -3.01
N LEU A 117 -3.29 -10.51 -3.36
CA LEU A 117 -4.12 -10.74 -4.53
C LEU A 117 -3.32 -10.62 -5.84
N ARG A 118 -2.36 -9.69 -5.89
CA ARG A 118 -1.47 -9.55 -7.03
C ARG A 118 -0.53 -10.75 -7.19
N ALA A 119 0.06 -11.21 -6.09
CA ALA A 119 1.00 -12.33 -6.10
C ALA A 119 0.31 -13.67 -6.37
N SER A 120 -0.93 -13.85 -5.94
CA SER A 120 -1.68 -15.10 -6.14
C SER A 120 -1.99 -15.42 -7.60
N GLY A 121 -2.02 -14.40 -8.47
CA GLY A 121 -2.35 -14.59 -9.89
C GLY A 121 -3.73 -15.22 -10.07
N SER A 122 -3.78 -16.36 -10.77
CA SER A 122 -4.97 -17.17 -10.96
C SER A 122 -5.08 -18.38 -10.01
N GLN A 123 -4.18 -18.48 -9.03
CA GLN A 123 -4.20 -19.61 -8.09
C GLN A 123 -5.35 -19.42 -7.08
N SER A 124 -5.97 -20.55 -6.72
CA SER A 124 -6.95 -20.56 -5.62
C SER A 124 -6.22 -20.37 -4.29
N LEU A 125 -6.62 -19.34 -3.56
CA LEU A 125 -6.07 -18.98 -2.27
C LEU A 125 -7.15 -19.16 -1.20
N ASN A 126 -6.80 -19.82 -0.11
CA ASN A 126 -7.69 -19.84 1.05
C ASN A 126 -7.35 -18.65 1.95
N LEU A 127 -8.20 -17.62 1.93
CA LEU A 127 -7.99 -16.38 2.68
C LEU A 127 -8.02 -16.60 4.20
N ASP A 128 -8.76 -17.59 4.69
CA ASP A 128 -8.82 -17.91 6.13
C ASP A 128 -7.44 -18.28 6.68
N GLN A 129 -6.60 -18.94 5.86
CA GLN A 129 -5.23 -19.30 6.25
C GLN A 129 -4.32 -18.06 6.42
N PHE A 130 -4.71 -16.94 5.87
CA PHE A 130 -4.05 -15.65 6.01
C PHE A 130 -4.67 -14.78 7.10
N GLY A 131 -5.67 -15.28 7.83
CA GLY A 131 -6.40 -14.51 8.85
C GLY A 131 -7.28 -13.41 8.26
N ILE A 132 -7.78 -13.63 7.04
CA ILE A 132 -8.67 -12.72 6.31
C ILE A 132 -10.06 -13.36 6.24
N THR A 133 -11.09 -12.59 6.58
CA THR A 133 -12.49 -13.00 6.45
C THR A 133 -13.19 -12.14 5.43
N LEU A 134 -13.90 -12.78 4.50
CA LEU A 134 -14.77 -12.11 3.55
C LEU A 134 -16.12 -11.78 4.20
N HIS A 135 -16.70 -10.64 3.85
CA HIS A 135 -18.04 -10.25 4.28
C HIS A 135 -19.12 -10.96 3.47
N GLU A 136 -18.81 -11.35 2.24
CA GLU A 136 -19.70 -12.07 1.34
C GLU A 136 -19.02 -13.33 0.80
N ASN A 137 -19.83 -14.34 0.49
CA ASN A 137 -19.32 -15.58 -0.12
C ASN A 137 -19.19 -15.41 -1.64
N ILE A 138 -18.06 -14.89 -2.07
CA ILE A 138 -17.71 -14.62 -3.47
C ILE A 138 -16.47 -15.42 -3.88
N ALA A 139 -16.39 -15.81 -5.14
CA ALA A 139 -15.19 -16.47 -5.65
C ALA A 139 -13.99 -15.50 -5.66
N LEU A 140 -12.79 -16.00 -5.31
CA LEU A 140 -11.59 -15.14 -5.19
C LEU A 140 -11.25 -14.39 -6.49
N SER A 141 -11.47 -15.02 -7.64
CA SER A 141 -11.24 -14.37 -8.95
C SER A 141 -12.17 -13.19 -9.18
N GLU A 142 -13.46 -13.38 -8.85
CA GLU A 142 -14.49 -12.35 -8.97
C GLU A 142 -14.22 -11.20 -7.97
N LEU A 143 -13.94 -11.53 -6.71
CA LEU A 143 -13.53 -10.55 -5.69
C LEU A 143 -12.35 -9.70 -6.15
N LYS A 144 -11.33 -10.32 -6.74
CA LYS A 144 -10.15 -9.64 -7.25
C LYS A 144 -10.52 -8.66 -8.36
N ASP A 145 -11.30 -9.11 -9.34
CA ASP A 145 -11.71 -8.29 -10.48
C ASP A 145 -12.55 -7.09 -10.01
N GLU A 146 -13.47 -7.31 -9.09
CA GLU A 146 -14.28 -6.25 -8.50
C GLU A 146 -13.45 -5.23 -7.73
N ILE A 147 -12.51 -5.66 -6.88
CA ILE A 147 -11.61 -4.77 -6.13
C ILE A 147 -10.79 -3.91 -7.09
N TYR A 148 -10.21 -4.50 -8.14
CA TYR A 148 -9.40 -3.74 -9.09
C TYR A 148 -10.22 -2.77 -9.93
N LYS A 149 -11.44 -3.16 -10.31
CA LYS A 149 -12.40 -2.33 -11.04
C LYS A 149 -12.82 -1.13 -10.18
N GLU A 150 -13.27 -1.36 -8.96
CA GLU A 150 -13.74 -0.32 -8.05
C GLU A 150 -12.61 0.66 -7.68
N PHE A 151 -11.39 0.16 -7.47
CA PHE A 151 -10.23 1.02 -7.25
C PHE A 151 -9.93 1.91 -8.46
N LEU A 152 -10.16 1.43 -9.70
CA LEU A 152 -10.02 2.25 -10.90
C LEU A 152 -11.14 3.28 -10.98
N GLU A 153 -12.40 2.87 -10.83
CA GLU A 153 -13.58 3.74 -10.90
C GLU A 153 -13.51 4.88 -9.85
N LEU A 154 -13.08 4.56 -8.62
CA LEU A 154 -12.87 5.56 -7.58
C LEU A 154 -11.78 6.56 -7.96
N SER A 155 -10.70 6.08 -8.58
CA SER A 155 -9.60 6.94 -9.03
C SER A 155 -10.00 7.82 -10.21
N GLU A 156 -10.78 7.30 -11.16
CA GLU A 156 -11.33 8.04 -12.30
C GLU A 156 -12.33 9.11 -11.84
N ALA A 157 -13.27 8.75 -10.97
CA ALA A 157 -14.23 9.71 -10.41
C ALA A 157 -13.53 10.85 -9.66
N HIS A 158 -12.44 10.53 -8.96
CA HIS A 158 -11.64 11.55 -8.26
C HIS A 158 -10.88 12.44 -9.25
N TYR A 159 -10.33 11.87 -10.32
CA TYR A 159 -9.68 12.63 -11.39
C TYR A 159 -10.68 13.59 -12.06
N ASP A 160 -11.85 13.11 -12.45
CA ASP A 160 -12.88 13.89 -13.14
C ASP A 160 -13.36 15.07 -12.29
N ARG A 161 -13.54 14.83 -10.99
CA ARG A 161 -13.95 15.89 -10.06
C ARG A 161 -12.99 17.08 -10.01
N TYR A 162 -11.69 16.86 -10.19
CA TYR A 162 -10.69 17.91 -10.05
C TYR A 162 -10.20 18.50 -11.38
N PHE A 163 -10.39 17.79 -12.50
CA PHE A 163 -9.79 18.19 -13.77
C PHE A 163 -10.81 18.39 -14.92
N PHE A 164 -12.08 18.02 -14.72
CA PHE A 164 -13.15 18.18 -15.72
C PHE A 164 -14.35 19.03 -15.24
N THR A 165 -14.21 19.80 -14.18
CA THR A 165 -15.24 20.78 -13.75
C THR A 165 -15.07 22.10 -14.45
#